data_2233f17fcbd59051194bf57bf9fbd0b3
#
_entry.id   2233f17fcbd59051194bf57bf9fbd0b3
#
_cell.length_a   1.000
_cell.length_b   1.000
_cell.length_c   1.000
_cell.angle_alpha   90.00
_cell.angle_beta   90.00
_cell.angle_gamma   90.00
#
_symmetry.space_group_name_H-M   'P 1'
#
loop_
_entity.id
_entity.type
_entity.pdbx_description
1 polymer ?
#
loop_
_entity_poly.entity_id
_entity_poly.type
_entity_poly.pdbx_seq_one_letter_code
_entity_poly.pdbx_strand_id
1 'polypeptide(L)'
;LLQNLELQTGISKDNLLLTYGEYFFNVIKTNYLDLLSSFNDPIEMLASIENHIHVEVKKIYNDAELPTFLIEEKTENTLIMIYKSSRSMHHFGLGLMNKTFEHFNSKATIILKKIKDDGTEVKFIIKKLNESS
;
A
#
# COMPACT_ATOMS: atom_id res chain seq x y z
N LEU A 1 -18.01 11.17 1.57
CA LEU A 1 -17.66 11.54 0.20
C LEU A 1 -17.56 10.32 -0.71
N LEU A 2 -16.81 9.29 -0.29
CA LEU A 2 -16.70 8.06 -1.08
C LEU A 2 -18.03 7.36 -1.25
N GLN A 3 -18.88 7.39 -0.23
CA GLN A 3 -20.21 6.80 -0.31
C GLN A 3 -21.08 7.49 -1.36
N ASN A 4 -20.95 8.81 -1.47
CA ASN A 4 -21.67 9.56 -2.49
C ASN A 4 -21.18 9.20 -3.89
N LEU A 5 -19.89 9.04 -4.07
CA LEU A 5 -19.33 8.62 -5.36
C LEU A 5 -19.79 7.21 -5.72
N GLU A 6 -19.87 6.31 -4.74
CA GLU A 6 -20.37 4.95 -4.97
C GLU A 6 -21.82 4.99 -5.45
N LEU A 7 -22.68 5.81 -4.84
CA LEU A 7 -24.06 5.95 -5.24
C LEU A 7 -24.20 6.56 -6.64
N GLN A 8 -23.35 7.50 -7.00
CA GLN A 8 -23.42 8.19 -8.29
C GLN A 8 -22.85 7.38 -9.44
N THR A 9 -21.76 6.65 -9.18
CA THR A 9 -21.02 5.95 -10.24
C THR A 9 -21.33 4.47 -10.34
N GLY A 10 -21.92 3.88 -9.29
CA GLY A 10 -22.12 2.45 -9.21
C GLY A 10 -20.85 1.66 -8.94
N ILE A 11 -19.73 2.33 -8.70
CA ILE A 11 -18.46 1.68 -8.37
C ILE A 11 -18.36 1.52 -6.86
N SER A 12 -17.98 0.33 -6.37
CA SER A 12 -17.89 0.10 -4.94
C SER A 12 -16.81 0.97 -4.29
N LYS A 13 -16.99 1.26 -3.00
CA LYS A 13 -16.04 2.03 -2.21
C LYS A 13 -14.64 1.40 -2.28
N ASP A 14 -14.55 0.08 -2.19
CA ASP A 14 -13.27 -0.63 -2.21
C ASP A 14 -12.56 -0.44 -3.56
N ASN A 15 -13.30 -0.52 -4.66
CA ASN A 15 -12.73 -0.28 -5.98
C ASN A 15 -12.31 1.17 -6.18
N LEU A 16 -13.06 2.11 -5.63
CA LEU A 16 -12.68 3.52 -5.67
C LEU A 16 -11.36 3.76 -4.92
N LEU A 17 -11.23 3.16 -3.74
CA LEU A 17 -10.01 3.28 -2.95
C LEU A 17 -8.82 2.64 -3.66
N LEU A 18 -9.03 1.47 -4.27
CA LEU A 18 -7.98 0.78 -5.02
C LEU A 18 -7.49 1.66 -6.18
N THR A 19 -8.42 2.18 -6.97
CA THR A 19 -8.10 3.04 -8.12
C THR A 19 -7.39 4.31 -7.67
N TYR A 20 -7.84 4.90 -6.58
CA TYR A 20 -7.21 6.09 -6.02
C TYR A 20 -5.77 5.79 -5.57
N GLY A 21 -5.55 4.64 -4.95
CA GLY A 21 -4.22 4.24 -4.54
C GLY A 21 -3.27 4.07 -5.73
N GLU A 22 -3.76 3.45 -6.78
CA GLU A 22 -2.99 3.30 -8.02
C GLU A 22 -2.64 4.64 -8.63
N TYR A 23 -3.59 5.57 -8.64
CA TYR A 23 -3.34 6.93 -9.13
C TYR A 23 -2.33 7.66 -8.25
N PHE A 24 -2.49 7.53 -6.94
CA PHE A 24 -1.62 8.24 -5.98
C PHE A 24 -0.18 7.77 -6.07
N PHE A 25 0.05 6.53 -6.47
CA PHE A 25 1.42 6.05 -6.71
C PHE A 25 2.12 6.91 -7.76
N ASN A 26 1.40 7.33 -8.81
CA ASN A 26 1.98 8.20 -9.82
C ASN A 26 2.37 9.57 -9.24
N VAL A 27 1.59 10.07 -8.29
CA VAL A 27 1.91 11.31 -7.59
C VAL A 27 3.21 11.13 -6.80
N ILE A 28 3.35 10.01 -6.08
CA ILE A 28 4.56 9.70 -5.33
C ILE A 28 5.76 9.59 -6.28
N LYS A 29 5.58 8.87 -7.38
CA LYS A 29 6.65 8.68 -8.37
C LYS A 29 7.12 10.00 -8.96
N THR A 30 6.20 10.93 -9.22
CA THR A 30 6.53 12.22 -9.78
C THR A 30 7.23 13.14 -8.78
N ASN A 31 6.74 13.16 -7.54
CA ASN A 31 7.19 14.13 -6.53
C ASN A 31 8.29 13.60 -5.61
N TYR A 32 8.45 12.28 -5.53
CA TYR A 32 9.39 11.63 -4.60
C TYR A 32 10.25 10.60 -5.33
N LEU A 33 10.68 10.93 -6.53
CA LEU A 33 11.47 9.99 -7.34
C LEU A 33 12.75 9.56 -6.63
N ASP A 34 13.40 10.46 -5.91
CA ASP A 34 14.62 10.14 -5.17
C ASP A 34 14.36 9.06 -4.11
N LEU A 35 13.20 9.13 -3.46
CA LEU A 35 12.80 8.15 -2.46
C LEU A 35 12.62 6.77 -3.11
N LEU A 36 11.91 6.71 -4.23
CA LEU A 36 11.70 5.47 -4.96
C LEU A 36 13.01 4.91 -5.49
N SER A 37 13.89 5.77 -5.96
CA SER A 37 15.18 5.35 -6.53
C SER A 37 16.14 4.77 -5.50
N SER A 38 15.89 5.01 -4.22
CA SER A 38 16.73 4.45 -3.16
C SER A 38 16.48 2.97 -2.90
N PHE A 39 15.43 2.40 -3.49
CA PHE A 39 15.08 0.99 -3.33
C PHE A 39 15.27 0.24 -4.63
N ASN A 40 15.78 -0.99 -4.54
CA ASN A 40 15.99 -1.86 -5.70
C ASN A 40 15.02 -3.04 -5.74
N ASP A 41 14.20 -3.20 -4.71
CA ASP A 41 13.33 -4.35 -4.55
C ASP A 41 12.01 -3.91 -3.92
N PRO A 42 10.86 -4.37 -4.46
CA PRO A 42 9.56 -3.96 -3.91
C PRO A 42 9.33 -4.43 -2.48
N ILE A 43 9.84 -5.60 -2.11
CA ILE A 43 9.69 -6.09 -0.73
C ILE A 43 10.42 -5.17 0.24
N GLU A 44 11.64 -4.74 -0.11
CA GLU A 44 12.40 -3.81 0.74
C GLU A 44 11.70 -2.46 0.85
N MET A 45 11.15 -1.97 -0.24
CA MET A 45 10.44 -0.70 -0.23
C MET A 45 9.20 -0.77 0.67
N LEU A 46 8.40 -1.82 0.54
CA LEU A 46 7.19 -1.96 1.35
C LEU A 46 7.52 -2.18 2.82
N ALA A 47 8.60 -2.91 3.11
CA ALA A 47 9.05 -3.10 4.49
C ALA A 47 9.53 -1.81 5.14
N SER A 48 9.86 -0.79 4.35
CA SER A 48 10.37 0.49 4.83
C SER A 48 9.30 1.55 5.01
N ILE A 49 8.02 1.22 4.80
CA ILE A 49 6.93 2.20 4.83
C ILE A 49 6.92 3.00 6.14
N GLU A 50 6.92 2.31 7.29
CA GLU A 50 6.85 2.99 8.59
C GLU A 50 8.11 3.80 8.89
N ASN A 51 9.28 3.23 8.65
CA ASN A 51 10.54 3.80 9.12
C ASN A 51 11.12 4.83 8.16
N HIS A 52 10.66 4.86 6.91
CA HIS A 52 11.26 5.72 5.91
C HIS A 52 10.21 6.51 5.13
N ILE A 53 9.28 5.83 4.48
CA ILE A 53 8.32 6.49 3.59
C ILE A 53 7.38 7.39 4.37
N HIS A 54 6.77 6.91 5.44
CA HIS A 54 5.86 7.71 6.27
C HIS A 54 6.59 8.86 6.94
N VAL A 55 7.85 8.67 7.34
CA VAL A 55 8.65 9.73 7.92
C VAL A 55 8.83 10.88 6.92
N GLU A 56 9.17 10.54 5.67
CA GLU A 56 9.33 11.56 4.63
C GLU A 56 8.04 12.27 4.30
N VAL A 57 6.92 11.54 4.24
CA VAL A 57 5.61 12.13 3.97
C VAL A 57 5.22 13.09 5.09
N LYS A 58 5.48 12.73 6.34
CA LYS A 58 5.15 13.58 7.49
C LYS A 58 5.96 14.87 7.53
N LYS A 59 7.12 14.91 6.94
CA LYS A 59 7.92 16.15 6.87
C LYS A 59 7.22 17.23 6.03
N ILE A 60 6.42 16.80 5.04
CA ILE A 60 5.73 17.70 4.13
C ILE A 60 4.29 17.91 4.57
N TYR A 61 3.65 16.84 5.01
CA TYR A 61 2.24 16.85 5.44
C TYR A 61 2.18 16.46 6.91
N ASN A 62 2.59 17.39 7.80
CA ASN A 62 2.70 17.09 9.22
C ASN A 62 1.37 16.75 9.91
N ASP A 63 0.24 17.12 9.31
CA ASP A 63 -1.09 16.79 9.82
C ASP A 63 -1.64 15.47 9.25
N ALA A 64 -0.88 14.77 8.42
CA ALA A 64 -1.35 13.54 7.80
C ALA A 64 -1.55 12.43 8.84
N GLU A 65 -2.73 11.81 8.80
CA GLU A 65 -3.01 10.63 9.60
C GLU A 65 -2.67 9.40 8.74
N LEU A 66 -1.51 8.84 9.00
CA LEU A 66 -1.02 7.71 8.23
C LEU A 66 -1.34 6.40 8.94
N PRO A 67 -1.63 5.33 8.19
CA PRO A 67 -1.83 4.03 8.83
C PRO A 67 -0.52 3.50 9.41
N THR A 68 -0.64 2.57 10.34
CA THR A 68 0.50 1.87 10.91
C THR A 68 0.67 0.53 10.23
N PHE A 69 1.89 0.20 9.84
CA PHE A 69 2.24 -1.10 9.29
C PHE A 69 3.25 -1.78 10.21
N LEU A 70 2.86 -2.93 10.74
CA LEU A 70 3.73 -3.75 11.60
C LEU A 70 4.17 -4.97 10.80
N ILE A 71 5.49 -5.21 10.74
CA ILE A 71 6.01 -6.36 10.01
C ILE A 71 5.90 -7.60 10.91
N GLU A 72 5.15 -8.61 10.46
CA GLU A 72 5.03 -9.88 11.16
C GLU A 72 6.08 -10.87 10.66
N GLU A 73 6.34 -10.87 9.35
CA GLU A 73 7.33 -11.74 8.73
C GLU A 73 7.92 -11.07 7.52
N LYS A 74 9.22 -11.22 7.34
CA LYS A 74 9.90 -10.71 6.16
C LYS A 74 10.98 -11.70 5.72
N THR A 75 10.88 -12.13 4.47
CA THR A 75 11.92 -12.91 3.81
C THR A 75 12.25 -12.25 2.48
N GLU A 76 13.11 -12.86 1.69
CA GLU A 76 13.47 -12.32 0.38
C GLU A 76 12.26 -12.14 -0.54
N ASN A 77 11.29 -13.06 -0.46
CA ASN A 77 10.13 -13.07 -1.35
C ASN A 77 8.79 -12.95 -0.64
N THR A 78 8.78 -12.86 0.68
CA THR A 78 7.54 -12.81 1.46
C THR A 78 7.58 -11.64 2.43
N LEU A 79 6.45 -10.94 2.50
CA LEU A 79 6.28 -9.87 3.47
C LEU A 79 4.87 -9.98 4.03
N ILE A 80 4.76 -10.16 5.34
CA ILE A 80 3.47 -10.17 6.02
C ILE A 80 3.43 -8.98 6.94
N MET A 81 2.46 -8.09 6.70
CA MET A 81 2.30 -6.86 7.47
C MET A 81 0.91 -6.75 8.05
N ILE A 82 0.82 -6.19 9.24
CA ILE A 82 -0.46 -5.85 9.85
C ILE A 82 -0.71 -4.35 9.64
N TYR A 83 -1.78 -4.04 8.94
CA TYR A 83 -2.23 -2.68 8.69
C TYR A 83 -3.21 -2.28 9.80
N LYS A 84 -3.00 -1.11 10.39
CA LYS A 84 -3.89 -0.54 11.39
C LYS A 84 -4.22 0.90 11.02
N SER A 85 -5.51 1.18 10.89
CA SER A 85 -5.98 2.53 10.60
C SER A 85 -7.43 2.67 10.99
N SER A 86 -7.76 3.77 11.66
CA SER A 86 -9.14 4.08 12.00
C SER A 86 -10.01 4.38 10.78
N ARG A 87 -9.39 4.61 9.61
CA ARG A 87 -10.10 4.99 8.39
C ARG A 87 -10.47 3.82 7.49
N SER A 88 -9.97 2.62 7.79
CA SER A 88 -10.28 1.41 7.01
C SER A 88 -10.01 1.59 5.51
N MET A 89 -8.86 2.16 5.17
CA MET A 89 -8.48 2.44 3.79
C MET A 89 -7.51 1.41 3.23
N HIS A 90 -7.67 0.14 3.60
CA HIS A 90 -6.72 -0.89 3.19
C HIS A 90 -6.70 -1.13 1.66
N HIS A 91 -7.82 -0.90 0.97
CA HIS A 91 -7.81 -1.03 -0.50
C HIS A 91 -7.02 0.06 -1.19
N PHE A 92 -6.91 1.23 -0.57
CA PHE A 92 -6.00 2.27 -1.04
C PHE A 92 -4.55 1.78 -0.94
N GLY A 93 -4.20 1.16 0.19
CA GLY A 93 -2.89 0.54 0.36
C GLY A 93 -2.62 -0.56 -0.64
N LEU A 94 -3.63 -1.38 -0.94
CA LEU A 94 -3.50 -2.44 -1.94
C LEU A 94 -3.17 -1.85 -3.32
N GLY A 95 -3.84 -0.75 -3.70
CA GLY A 95 -3.54 -0.08 -4.96
C GLY A 95 -2.11 0.41 -5.04
N LEU A 96 -1.61 1.00 -3.95
CA LEU A 96 -0.22 1.44 -3.86
C LEU A 96 0.75 0.27 -3.99
N MET A 97 0.44 -0.86 -3.35
CA MET A 97 1.29 -2.06 -3.40
C MET A 97 1.33 -2.66 -4.80
N ASN A 98 0.18 -2.74 -5.47
CA ASN A 98 0.11 -3.24 -6.85
C ASN A 98 1.02 -2.43 -7.77
N LYS A 99 0.96 -1.11 -7.66
CA LYS A 99 1.79 -0.24 -8.48
C LYS A 99 3.26 -0.30 -8.11
N THR A 100 3.56 -0.57 -6.84
CA THR A 100 4.94 -0.74 -6.41
C THR A 100 5.58 -1.92 -7.12
N PHE A 101 4.89 -3.08 -7.16
CA PHE A 101 5.41 -4.24 -7.88
C PHE A 101 5.52 -3.99 -9.38
N GLU A 102 4.54 -3.32 -9.95
CA GLU A 102 4.57 -2.96 -11.36
C GLU A 102 5.77 -2.06 -11.68
N HIS A 103 6.04 -1.09 -10.81
CA HIS A 103 7.18 -0.18 -10.96
C HIS A 103 8.52 -0.93 -11.01
N PHE A 104 8.66 -1.99 -10.24
CA PHE A 104 9.87 -2.81 -10.21
C PHE A 104 9.85 -3.96 -11.21
N ASN A 105 8.87 -4.00 -12.11
CA ASN A 105 8.68 -5.09 -13.07
C ASN A 105 8.61 -6.45 -12.38
N SER A 106 8.00 -6.49 -11.22
CA SER A 106 7.83 -7.71 -10.43
C SER A 106 6.37 -8.08 -10.33
N LYS A 107 6.09 -9.36 -10.12
CA LYS A 107 4.74 -9.84 -9.88
C LYS A 107 4.64 -10.38 -8.47
N ALA A 108 3.48 -10.22 -7.86
CA ALA A 108 3.23 -10.70 -6.52
C ALA A 108 1.79 -11.12 -6.36
N THR A 109 1.56 -12.02 -5.40
CA THR A 109 0.24 -12.33 -4.90
C THR A 109 0.06 -11.59 -3.60
N ILE A 110 -1.03 -10.82 -3.48
CA ILE A 110 -1.34 -10.08 -2.27
C ILE A 110 -2.68 -10.56 -1.74
N ILE A 111 -2.69 -11.13 -0.55
CA ILE A 111 -3.90 -11.63 0.10
C ILE A 111 -4.20 -10.73 1.29
N LEU A 112 -5.45 -10.30 1.39
CA LEU A 112 -5.94 -9.48 2.50
C LEU A 112 -6.77 -10.35 3.43
N LYS A 113 -6.46 -10.29 4.73
CA LYS A 113 -7.27 -10.94 5.76
C LYS A 113 -7.65 -9.90 6.79
N LYS A 114 -8.95 -9.63 6.92
CA LYS A 114 -9.43 -8.73 7.95
C LYS A 114 -9.26 -9.37 9.32
N ILE A 115 -8.52 -8.70 10.19
CA ILE A 115 -8.41 -9.11 11.60
C ILE A 115 -9.62 -8.58 12.36
N LYS A 116 -10.02 -7.35 12.04
CA LYS A 116 -11.26 -6.76 12.55
C LYS A 116 -12.23 -6.53 11.40
N ASP A 117 -13.48 -6.87 11.62
CA ASP A 117 -14.50 -6.83 10.58
C ASP A 117 -14.72 -5.44 9.98
N ASP A 118 -14.46 -4.38 10.75
CA ASP A 118 -14.61 -3.01 10.29
C ASP A 118 -13.45 -2.53 9.40
N GLY A 119 -12.45 -3.38 9.16
CA GLY A 119 -11.33 -3.04 8.29
C GLY A 119 -10.28 -2.14 8.93
N THR A 120 -10.37 -1.89 10.25
CA THR A 120 -9.38 -1.08 10.94
C THR A 120 -8.08 -1.82 11.20
N GLU A 121 -8.12 -3.15 11.09
CA GLU A 121 -6.94 -3.98 11.25
C GLU A 121 -6.99 -5.10 10.21
N VAL A 122 -6.01 -5.10 9.31
CA VAL A 122 -5.98 -6.01 8.16
C VAL A 122 -4.57 -6.57 8.00
N LYS A 123 -4.48 -7.88 7.78
CA LYS A 123 -3.21 -8.52 7.47
C LYS A 123 -3.02 -8.56 5.95
N PHE A 124 -1.89 -8.05 5.50
CA PHE A 124 -1.44 -8.17 4.11
C PHE A 124 -0.42 -9.28 4.02
N ILE A 125 -0.74 -10.31 3.24
CA ILE A 125 0.18 -11.41 2.97
C ILE A 125 0.68 -11.25 1.54
N ILE A 126 1.94 -10.83 1.40
CA ILE A 126 2.52 -10.47 0.12
C ILE A 126 3.58 -11.50 -0.24
N LYS A 127 3.40 -12.16 -1.38
CA LYS A 127 4.37 -13.13 -1.89
C LYS A 127 4.81 -12.73 -3.28
N LYS A 128 6.07 -12.35 -3.40
CA LYS A 128 6.68 -12.02 -4.68
C LYS A 128 6.86 -13.31 -5.47
N LEU A 129 6.36 -13.31 -6.71
CA LEU A 129 6.49 -14.48 -7.57
C LEU A 129 7.88 -14.54 -8.15
N ASN A 130 8.50 -15.72 -8.07
CA ASN A 130 9.78 -15.96 -8.73
C ASN A 130 9.54 -16.03 -10.22
N GLU A 131 10.10 -15.08 -10.95
CA GLU A 131 10.18 -15.21 -12.39
C GLU A 131 11.34 -16.15 -12.69
N SER A 132 11.10 -17.44 -12.53
CA SER A 132 12.07 -18.38 -13.05
C SER A 132 12.00 -18.28 -14.55
N SER A 133 13.02 -17.76 -15.08
CA SER A 133 13.24 -17.79 -16.51
C SER A 133 13.12 -19.22 -17.02
#